data_611bfb50435e53e775af66799f50aeac
#
_entry.id   611bfb50435e53e775af66799f50aeac
#
_cell.length_a   1.000
_cell.length_b   1.000
_cell.length_c   1.000
_cell.angle_alpha   90.00
_cell.angle_beta   90.00
_cell.angle_gamma   90.00
#
_symmetry.space_group_name_H-M   'P 1'
#
loop_
_entity.id
_entity.type
_entity.pdbx_description
1 polymer ?
#
loop_
_entity_poly.entity_id
_entity_poly.type
_entity_poly.pdbx_seq_one_letter_code
_entity_poly.pdbx_strand_id
1 'polypeptide(L)'
;MSFEIHPWKVVETRLDKERMRLSESLTSTGNGYMGMRGNFEEDYTGDTHLGTYIGGVWFPDKTRVGWWKNGYPLHFGKVINAVRLNGIHVEVDGETLDLNTAQVEAFYRELDMQNGLFLRRFTVRTAGGSVQVEAERFVSLAQKELLAVRYRLTPDYDAHVVMRPYLDANVRTLDSNYDETFWDMLEEEETEDALALLTKTKENPFGTPRFAVSAAMSCWADGLEMAGRRLDSGYVETRYEGDVAAGEDVVMEKYGRWFTGGEDDEKVVSGLAVRAGARDGEVGDGALREADTAAGRGRWAGCDVTMQGDDAAEQGIRLNRFELLSTDSGDDARLNIGPKGVTGEKYGGATYWETEAYCLPVYMAIAGQDVAKQLLLYR
;
A
#
# COMPACT_ATOMS: atom_id res chain seq x y z
N MET A 1 -15.70 12.56 16.89
CA MET A 1 -15.05 11.56 16.04
C MET A 1 -14.77 12.24 14.71
N SER A 2 -13.60 12.01 14.12
CA SER A 2 -13.24 12.59 12.82
C SER A 2 -13.83 11.83 11.62
N PHE A 3 -14.40 10.65 11.85
CA PHE A 3 -14.97 9.81 10.78
C PHE A 3 -16.46 10.04 10.63
N GLU A 4 -16.90 10.19 9.37
CA GLU A 4 -18.29 10.32 9.00
C GLU A 4 -18.92 8.95 8.73
N ILE A 5 -20.22 8.82 9.02
CA ILE A 5 -20.98 7.62 8.69
C ILE A 5 -21.39 7.69 7.23
N HIS A 6 -20.96 6.70 6.44
CA HIS A 6 -21.34 6.54 5.04
C HIS A 6 -21.36 5.06 4.67
N PRO A 7 -22.44 4.51 4.12
CA PRO A 7 -22.58 3.06 3.91
C PRO A 7 -21.47 2.38 3.13
N TRP A 8 -20.82 3.10 2.19
CA TRP A 8 -19.79 2.56 1.32
C TRP A 8 -18.38 3.15 1.53
N LYS A 9 -18.23 4.10 2.44
CA LYS A 9 -16.98 4.85 2.57
C LYS A 9 -16.55 4.98 4.01
N VAL A 10 -15.22 5.02 4.22
CA VAL A 10 -14.61 5.50 5.47
C VAL A 10 -14.10 6.91 5.15
N VAL A 11 -14.72 7.92 5.74
CA VAL A 11 -14.45 9.33 5.42
C VAL A 11 -13.92 10.05 6.64
N GLU A 12 -12.81 10.78 6.46
CA GLU A 12 -12.22 11.67 7.45
C GLU A 12 -12.07 13.06 6.86
N THR A 13 -12.67 14.07 7.51
CA THR A 13 -12.74 15.45 7.00
C THR A 13 -11.79 16.43 7.72
N ARG A 14 -10.94 15.90 8.60
CA ARG A 14 -9.94 16.67 9.33
C ARG A 14 -8.72 15.82 9.61
N LEU A 15 -7.53 16.35 9.36
CA LEU A 15 -6.27 15.70 9.71
C LEU A 15 -6.13 15.60 11.25
N ASP A 16 -6.16 14.37 11.76
CA ASP A 16 -5.95 14.07 13.17
C ASP A 16 -4.55 13.45 13.37
N LYS A 17 -3.58 14.31 13.65
CA LYS A 17 -2.16 13.91 13.80
C LYS A 17 -1.93 12.96 14.98
N GLU A 18 -2.79 13.02 16.02
CA GLU A 18 -2.69 12.14 17.20
C GLU A 18 -3.21 10.73 16.94
N ARG A 19 -4.04 10.55 15.89
CA ARG A 19 -4.65 9.26 15.53
C ARG A 19 -4.27 8.80 14.14
N MET A 20 -3.13 9.26 13.61
CA MET A 20 -2.70 8.94 12.25
C MET A 20 -2.67 7.44 12.00
N ARG A 21 -2.06 6.65 12.89
CA ARG A 21 -1.98 5.18 12.73
C ARG A 21 -3.34 4.49 12.70
N LEU A 22 -4.35 5.03 13.40
CA LEU A 22 -5.73 4.51 13.32
C LEU A 22 -6.33 4.81 11.95
N SER A 23 -6.19 6.04 11.49
CA SER A 23 -6.69 6.45 10.17
C SER A 23 -6.03 5.66 9.05
N GLU A 24 -4.72 5.43 9.12
CA GLU A 24 -3.97 4.58 8.19
C GLU A 24 -4.47 3.12 8.17
N SER A 25 -4.86 2.58 9.33
CA SER A 25 -5.46 1.24 9.42
C SER A 25 -6.86 1.19 8.80
N LEU A 26 -7.72 2.17 9.12
CA LEU A 26 -9.10 2.18 8.64
C LEU A 26 -9.23 2.49 7.14
N THR A 27 -8.19 3.04 6.54
CA THR A 27 -8.13 3.35 5.10
C THR A 27 -7.11 2.49 4.35
N SER A 28 -6.78 1.33 4.91
CA SER A 28 -5.91 0.36 4.23
C SER A 28 -6.62 -0.29 3.03
N THR A 29 -5.82 -0.69 2.04
CA THR A 29 -6.28 -1.38 0.83
C THR A 29 -5.50 -2.67 0.63
N GLY A 30 -6.08 -3.64 -0.07
CA GLY A 30 -5.44 -4.89 -0.38
C GLY A 30 -6.24 -5.73 -1.37
N ASN A 31 -5.60 -6.75 -1.93
CA ASN A 31 -6.20 -7.62 -2.94
C ASN A 31 -5.92 -9.12 -2.71
N GLY A 32 -5.45 -9.48 -1.52
CA GLY A 32 -5.04 -10.85 -1.18
C GLY A 32 -3.57 -11.14 -1.50
N TYR A 33 -2.98 -10.50 -2.51
CA TYR A 33 -1.55 -10.62 -2.84
C TYR A 33 -0.70 -9.56 -2.15
N MET A 34 -1.15 -8.31 -2.15
CA MET A 34 -0.51 -7.22 -1.42
C MET A 34 -1.50 -6.46 -0.56
N GLY A 35 -0.98 -5.83 0.49
CA GLY A 35 -1.73 -4.93 1.36
C GLY A 35 -0.94 -3.67 1.64
N MET A 36 -1.63 -2.54 1.67
CA MET A 36 -1.04 -1.24 1.92
C MET A 36 -1.87 -0.43 2.90
N ARG A 37 -1.22 0.11 3.92
CA ARG A 37 -1.87 1.02 4.86
C ARG A 37 -2.19 2.35 4.18
N GLY A 38 -3.15 3.09 4.73
CA GLY A 38 -3.55 4.42 4.24
C GLY A 38 -2.49 5.52 4.51
N ASN A 39 -1.20 5.20 4.31
CA ASN A 39 -0.10 6.15 4.43
C ASN A 39 -0.15 7.19 3.31
N PHE A 40 0.41 8.36 3.56
CA PHE A 40 0.54 9.40 2.56
C PHE A 40 1.57 9.03 1.49
N GLU A 41 1.39 9.56 0.29
CA GLU A 41 2.35 9.46 -0.80
C GLU A 41 3.55 10.37 -0.54
N GLU A 42 3.28 11.63 -0.15
CA GLU A 42 4.28 12.62 0.24
C GLU A 42 4.93 12.31 1.59
N ASP A 43 5.89 13.12 1.97
CA ASP A 43 6.59 13.00 3.24
C ASP A 43 5.65 13.31 4.42
N TYR A 44 5.86 12.59 5.52
CA TYR A 44 5.18 12.83 6.78
C TYR A 44 6.11 12.52 7.95
N THR A 45 6.59 13.56 8.63
CA THR A 45 7.53 13.44 9.75
C THR A 45 6.87 13.21 11.11
N GLY A 46 5.52 13.14 11.16
CA GLY A 46 4.75 12.83 12.36
C GLY A 46 4.71 11.33 12.69
N ASP A 47 3.95 10.98 13.73
CA ASP A 47 3.74 9.58 14.09
C ASP A 47 2.92 8.86 12.99
N THR A 48 3.53 7.87 12.39
CA THR A 48 2.98 7.07 11.29
C THR A 48 3.43 5.62 11.41
N HIS A 49 2.68 4.71 10.81
CA HIS A 49 3.09 3.32 10.62
C HIS A 49 3.13 3.03 9.12
N LEU A 50 4.27 3.29 8.50
CA LEU A 50 4.48 2.93 7.10
C LEU A 50 4.40 1.42 6.95
N GLY A 51 3.46 0.95 6.12
CA GLY A 51 3.21 -0.48 5.97
C GLY A 51 2.76 -0.84 4.56
N THR A 52 3.60 -1.63 3.92
CA THR A 52 3.34 -2.31 2.65
C THR A 52 3.73 -3.77 2.81
N TYR A 53 2.82 -4.69 2.53
CA TYR A 53 3.00 -6.11 2.82
C TYR A 53 2.67 -6.96 1.61
N ILE A 54 3.40 -8.06 1.45
CA ILE A 54 3.16 -9.03 0.37
C ILE A 54 2.73 -10.35 1.00
N GLY A 55 1.62 -10.89 0.54
CA GLY A 55 1.10 -12.17 0.98
C GLY A 55 2.12 -13.28 0.79
N GLY A 56 2.27 -14.14 1.79
CA GLY A 56 3.21 -15.27 1.75
C GLY A 56 4.68 -14.91 1.98
N VAL A 57 5.04 -13.64 2.12
CA VAL A 57 6.42 -13.20 2.46
C VAL A 57 6.53 -12.98 3.95
N TRP A 58 7.48 -13.67 4.58
CA TRP A 58 7.67 -13.65 6.02
C TRP A 58 9.14 -13.90 6.39
N PHE A 59 9.49 -13.64 7.65
CA PHE A 59 10.82 -13.91 8.18
C PHE A 59 10.71 -14.71 9.50
N PRO A 60 11.47 -15.79 9.68
CA PRO A 60 11.52 -16.51 10.94
C PRO A 60 12.34 -15.69 11.94
N ASP A 61 11.70 -15.28 13.04
CA ASP A 61 12.35 -14.47 14.05
C ASP A 61 12.06 -14.97 15.47
N LYS A 62 12.89 -14.54 16.40
CA LYS A 62 12.74 -14.85 17.81
C LYS A 62 11.50 -14.19 18.38
N THR A 63 10.73 -14.93 19.15
CA THR A 63 9.61 -14.35 19.88
C THR A 63 10.10 -13.35 20.91
N ARG A 64 9.66 -12.10 20.79
CA ARG A 64 9.99 -11.00 21.71
C ARG A 64 8.69 -10.55 22.38
N VAL A 65 8.55 -10.92 23.65
CA VAL A 65 7.41 -10.50 24.48
C VAL A 65 7.94 -9.91 25.79
N GLY A 66 7.35 -8.83 26.25
CA GLY A 66 7.71 -8.17 27.50
C GLY A 66 7.29 -8.93 28.75
N TRP A 67 6.66 -10.08 28.59
CA TRP A 67 6.18 -10.96 29.65
C TRP A 67 6.25 -12.42 29.22
N TRP A 68 6.49 -13.32 30.16
CA TRP A 68 6.50 -14.75 29.89
C TRP A 68 5.09 -15.33 29.85
N LYS A 69 4.84 -16.22 28.91
CA LYS A 69 3.58 -16.97 28.78
C LYS A 69 3.86 -18.43 28.45
N ASN A 70 3.24 -19.32 29.21
CA ASN A 70 3.37 -20.76 29.00
C ASN A 70 2.83 -21.16 27.60
N GLY A 71 3.58 -22.00 26.91
CA GLY A 71 3.23 -22.47 25.57
C GLY A 71 3.54 -21.48 24.44
N TYR A 72 4.17 -20.34 24.73
CA TYR A 72 4.62 -19.41 23.68
C TYR A 72 5.81 -20.01 22.91
N PRO A 73 5.81 -20.02 21.58
CA PRO A 73 6.95 -20.54 20.82
C PRO A 73 8.18 -19.64 20.99
N LEU A 74 9.38 -20.23 20.94
CA LEU A 74 10.62 -19.45 20.98
C LEU A 74 10.84 -18.65 19.70
N HIS A 75 10.33 -19.16 18.57
CA HIS A 75 10.44 -18.55 17.26
C HIS A 75 9.15 -18.79 16.47
N PHE A 76 8.81 -17.89 15.58
CA PHE A 76 7.72 -18.06 14.62
C PHE A 76 7.94 -17.17 13.38
N GLY A 77 7.27 -17.49 12.29
CA GLY A 77 7.27 -16.66 11.09
C GLY A 77 6.52 -15.35 11.35
N LYS A 78 7.13 -14.23 10.96
CA LYS A 78 6.57 -12.89 11.13
C LYS A 78 6.40 -12.24 9.78
N VAL A 79 5.24 -11.63 9.55
CA VAL A 79 5.05 -10.72 8.41
C VAL A 79 6.05 -9.56 8.52
N ILE A 80 6.60 -9.16 7.39
CA ILE A 80 7.60 -8.10 7.32
C ILE A 80 7.16 -7.02 6.35
N ASN A 81 7.51 -5.77 6.66
CA ASN A 81 7.29 -4.65 5.76
C ASN A 81 8.17 -4.80 4.52
N ALA A 82 7.62 -4.52 3.34
CA ALA A 82 8.30 -4.68 2.05
C ALA A 82 8.61 -3.32 1.42
N VAL A 83 9.26 -3.32 0.25
CA VAL A 83 9.63 -2.12 -0.50
C VAL A 83 8.45 -1.14 -0.60
N ARG A 84 8.67 0.12 -0.22
CA ARG A 84 7.65 1.17 -0.33
C ARG A 84 7.40 1.51 -1.80
N LEU A 85 6.16 1.32 -2.26
CA LEU A 85 5.78 1.59 -3.66
C LEU A 85 5.12 2.95 -3.88
N ASN A 86 4.41 3.49 -2.89
CA ASN A 86 3.56 4.67 -3.06
C ASN A 86 4.28 6.01 -2.91
N GLY A 87 5.54 6.05 -2.47
CA GLY A 87 6.22 7.28 -2.08
C GLY A 87 6.48 8.26 -3.24
N ILE A 88 6.24 9.55 -2.99
CA ILE A 88 6.54 10.68 -3.88
C ILE A 88 7.03 11.82 -2.99
N HIS A 89 8.29 12.20 -3.05
CA HIS A 89 8.73 13.44 -2.43
C HIS A 89 8.21 14.61 -3.26
N VAL A 90 7.61 15.58 -2.61
CA VAL A 90 7.04 16.77 -3.25
C VAL A 90 7.65 18.01 -2.62
N GLU A 91 8.16 18.92 -3.44
CA GLU A 91 8.65 20.24 -3.03
C GLU A 91 7.94 21.32 -3.83
N VAL A 92 7.62 22.42 -3.19
CA VAL A 92 7.09 23.63 -3.80
C VAL A 92 7.93 24.79 -3.36
N ASP A 93 8.55 25.50 -4.31
CA ASP A 93 9.52 26.59 -4.07
C ASP A 93 10.67 26.19 -3.13
N GLY A 94 11.11 24.93 -3.19
CA GLY A 94 12.18 24.37 -2.36
C GLY A 94 11.75 23.98 -0.94
N GLU A 95 10.47 24.11 -0.58
CA GLU A 95 9.92 23.64 0.68
C GLU A 95 9.29 22.25 0.51
N THR A 96 9.70 21.28 1.32
CA THR A 96 9.12 19.92 1.30
C THR A 96 7.67 19.95 1.80
N LEU A 97 6.78 19.32 1.05
CA LEU A 97 5.39 19.16 1.42
C LEU A 97 5.25 18.05 2.48
N ASP A 98 5.17 18.45 3.73
CA ASP A 98 4.99 17.59 4.90
C ASP A 98 3.78 18.04 5.72
N LEU A 99 2.70 17.25 5.72
CA LEU A 99 1.46 17.60 6.42
C LEU A 99 1.61 17.62 7.94
N ASN A 100 2.70 17.07 8.49
CA ASN A 100 2.97 17.22 9.92
C ASN A 100 3.40 18.64 10.30
N THR A 101 4.16 19.29 9.44
CA THR A 101 4.70 20.64 9.70
C THR A 101 3.95 21.75 8.95
N ALA A 102 3.34 21.41 7.81
CA ALA A 102 2.59 22.36 6.98
C ALA A 102 1.36 22.94 7.70
N GLN A 103 1.00 24.16 7.32
CA GLN A 103 -0.28 24.77 7.68
C GLN A 103 -1.38 24.20 6.77
N VAL A 104 -2.09 23.19 7.25
CA VAL A 104 -3.19 22.55 6.53
C VAL A 104 -4.45 23.38 6.70
N GLU A 105 -5.01 23.90 5.60
CA GLU A 105 -6.24 24.71 5.56
C GLU A 105 -7.49 23.86 5.37
N ALA A 106 -7.38 22.79 4.59
CA ALA A 106 -8.45 21.82 4.38
C ALA A 106 -7.87 20.42 4.28
N PHE A 107 -8.63 19.41 4.70
CA PHE A 107 -8.25 18.01 4.62
C PHE A 107 -9.45 17.11 4.42
N TYR A 108 -9.32 16.15 3.52
CA TYR A 108 -10.27 15.09 3.26
C TYR A 108 -9.52 13.80 2.94
N ARG A 109 -9.92 12.69 3.53
CA ARG A 109 -9.43 11.34 3.24
C ARG A 109 -10.60 10.39 3.16
N GLU A 110 -10.58 9.50 2.17
CA GLU A 110 -11.65 8.55 1.91
C GLU A 110 -11.08 7.21 1.49
N LEU A 111 -11.63 6.13 2.04
CA LEU A 111 -11.59 4.81 1.44
C LEU A 111 -12.98 4.52 0.85
N ASP A 112 -13.07 4.39 -0.46
CA ASP A 112 -14.24 3.86 -1.16
C ASP A 112 -14.14 2.33 -1.21
N MET A 113 -14.90 1.65 -0.34
CA MET A 113 -14.88 0.20 -0.23
C MET A 113 -15.49 -0.51 -1.43
N GLN A 114 -16.38 0.16 -2.16
CA GLN A 114 -17.02 -0.41 -3.35
C GLN A 114 -16.05 -0.57 -4.51
N ASN A 115 -15.19 0.43 -4.68
CA ASN A 115 -14.25 0.51 -5.78
C ASN A 115 -12.79 0.21 -5.37
N GLY A 116 -12.51 -0.02 -4.06
CA GLY A 116 -11.13 -0.25 -3.57
C GLY A 116 -10.22 0.97 -3.70
N LEU A 117 -10.80 2.18 -3.76
CA LEU A 117 -10.08 3.41 -4.03
C LEU A 117 -9.77 4.17 -2.73
N PHE A 118 -8.52 4.54 -2.54
CA PHE A 118 -8.08 5.48 -1.52
C PHE A 118 -7.90 6.86 -2.13
N LEU A 119 -8.60 7.86 -1.59
CA LEU A 119 -8.59 9.24 -2.08
C LEU A 119 -8.22 10.19 -0.95
N ARG A 120 -7.38 11.17 -1.25
CA ARG A 120 -7.11 12.30 -0.36
C ARG A 120 -7.19 13.60 -1.12
N ARG A 121 -7.71 14.64 -0.43
CA ARG A 121 -7.69 16.03 -0.89
C ARG A 121 -7.27 16.91 0.27
N PHE A 122 -6.38 17.82 0.01
CA PHE A 122 -5.99 18.78 1.04
C PHE A 122 -5.51 20.09 0.42
N THR A 123 -5.51 21.14 1.22
CA THR A 123 -4.94 22.43 0.88
C THR A 123 -3.94 22.82 1.95
N VAL A 124 -2.77 23.23 1.55
CA VAL A 124 -1.73 23.75 2.44
C VAL A 124 -1.36 25.17 2.07
N ARG A 125 -1.05 25.97 3.08
CA ARG A 125 -0.50 27.30 2.92
C ARG A 125 1.01 27.23 2.83
N THR A 126 1.59 27.83 1.79
CA THR A 126 3.02 28.06 1.59
C THR A 126 3.35 29.55 1.71
N ALA A 127 4.62 29.91 1.59
CA ALA A 127 5.05 31.31 1.59
C ALA A 127 4.48 32.10 0.39
N GLY A 128 4.32 31.44 -0.79
CA GLY A 128 3.82 32.05 -2.02
C GLY A 128 2.30 32.15 -2.12
N GLY A 129 1.57 31.22 -1.50
CA GLY A 129 0.11 31.12 -1.64
C GLY A 129 -0.42 29.81 -1.08
N SER A 130 -1.48 29.26 -1.66
CA SER A 130 -2.03 27.97 -1.29
C SER A 130 -1.78 26.93 -2.39
N VAL A 131 -1.54 25.70 -1.96
CA VAL A 131 -1.37 24.55 -2.85
C VAL A 131 -2.46 23.54 -2.54
N GLN A 132 -3.24 23.17 -3.55
CA GLN A 132 -4.24 22.12 -3.48
C GLN A 132 -3.65 20.81 -4.00
N VAL A 133 -3.95 19.71 -3.32
CA VAL A 133 -3.53 18.38 -3.71
C VAL A 133 -4.72 17.43 -3.73
N GLU A 134 -4.79 16.60 -4.78
CA GLU A 134 -5.65 15.43 -4.85
C GLU A 134 -4.77 14.21 -5.16
N ALA A 135 -4.78 13.22 -4.27
CA ALA A 135 -4.07 11.96 -4.42
C ALA A 135 -5.06 10.80 -4.43
N GLU A 136 -5.01 9.99 -5.47
CA GLU A 136 -5.81 8.79 -5.63
C GLU A 136 -4.89 7.59 -5.75
N ARG A 137 -5.27 6.48 -5.10
CA ARG A 137 -4.49 5.24 -5.13
C ARG A 137 -5.39 4.02 -5.06
N PHE A 138 -5.05 2.98 -5.79
CA PHE A 138 -5.65 1.67 -5.64
C PHE A 138 -4.60 0.55 -5.74
N VAL A 139 -4.82 -0.50 -4.95
CA VAL A 139 -4.15 -1.80 -5.08
C VAL A 139 -5.04 -2.64 -5.99
N SER A 140 -4.56 -2.98 -7.19
CA SER A 140 -5.43 -3.49 -8.25
C SER A 140 -6.02 -4.86 -7.91
N LEU A 141 -7.33 -4.98 -8.10
CA LEU A 141 -8.10 -6.22 -8.02
C LEU A 141 -8.05 -7.00 -9.34
N ALA A 142 -7.78 -6.30 -10.45
CA ALA A 142 -7.70 -6.91 -11.77
C ALA A 142 -6.29 -7.44 -12.10
N GLN A 143 -5.25 -6.81 -11.54
CA GLN A 143 -3.84 -7.16 -11.73
C GLN A 143 -3.15 -7.16 -10.36
N LYS A 144 -3.08 -8.31 -9.71
CA LYS A 144 -2.71 -8.43 -8.29
C LYS A 144 -1.33 -7.84 -7.91
N GLU A 145 -0.42 -7.71 -8.86
CA GLU A 145 0.92 -7.15 -8.65
C GLU A 145 0.97 -5.62 -8.75
N LEU A 146 -0.13 -4.96 -9.18
CA LEU A 146 -0.17 -3.54 -9.53
C LEU A 146 -0.69 -2.66 -8.40
N LEU A 147 0.07 -1.59 -8.12
CA LEU A 147 -0.35 -0.38 -7.42
C LEU A 147 -0.39 0.77 -8.43
N ALA A 148 -1.48 1.53 -8.48
CA ALA A 148 -1.56 2.77 -9.23
C ALA A 148 -1.76 3.96 -8.30
N VAL A 149 -1.04 5.04 -8.56
CA VAL A 149 -1.14 6.33 -7.85
C VAL A 149 -1.29 7.43 -8.88
N ARG A 150 -2.29 8.28 -8.70
CA ARG A 150 -2.45 9.54 -9.43
C ARG A 150 -2.40 10.68 -8.43
N TYR A 151 -1.43 11.58 -8.60
CA TYR A 151 -1.20 12.69 -7.70
C TYR A 151 -1.28 14.01 -8.48
N ARG A 152 -2.28 14.82 -8.17
CA ARG A 152 -2.50 16.13 -8.79
C ARG A 152 -2.20 17.23 -7.79
N LEU A 153 -1.45 18.24 -8.23
CA LEU A 153 -1.10 19.43 -7.46
C LEU A 153 -1.45 20.68 -8.24
N THR A 154 -2.10 21.64 -7.59
CA THR A 154 -2.54 22.91 -8.19
C THR A 154 -2.16 24.06 -7.27
N PRO A 155 -1.14 24.89 -7.59
CA PRO A 155 -0.85 26.11 -6.85
C PRO A 155 -1.81 27.24 -7.24
N ASP A 156 -2.14 28.14 -6.32
CA ASP A 156 -2.92 29.37 -6.63
C ASP A 156 -2.04 30.57 -7.00
N TYR A 157 -0.74 30.34 -7.18
CA TYR A 157 0.29 31.31 -7.56
C TYR A 157 1.34 30.63 -8.45
N ASP A 158 2.19 31.41 -9.13
CA ASP A 158 3.30 30.86 -9.93
C ASP A 158 4.34 30.22 -9.01
N ALA A 159 4.56 28.92 -9.14
CA ALA A 159 5.39 28.14 -8.24
C ALA A 159 6.38 27.23 -9.00
N HIS A 160 7.54 27.00 -8.42
CA HIS A 160 8.45 25.94 -8.88
C HIS A 160 8.12 24.64 -8.16
N VAL A 161 7.75 23.59 -8.91
CA VAL A 161 7.35 22.29 -8.37
C VAL A 161 8.37 21.23 -8.69
N VAL A 162 8.74 20.43 -7.69
CA VAL A 162 9.58 19.23 -7.84
C VAL A 162 8.83 18.03 -7.30
N MET A 163 8.72 16.97 -8.11
CA MET A 163 8.18 15.68 -7.69
C MET A 163 9.20 14.57 -7.92
N ARG A 164 9.43 13.75 -6.89
CA ARG A 164 10.36 12.61 -6.97
C ARG A 164 9.64 11.34 -6.54
N PRO A 165 8.95 10.64 -7.46
CA PRO A 165 8.47 9.30 -7.20
C PRO A 165 9.65 8.34 -6.97
N TYR A 166 9.54 7.48 -5.95
CA TYR A 166 10.63 6.61 -5.53
C TYR A 166 10.16 5.21 -5.11
N LEU A 167 11.09 4.26 -5.14
CA LEU A 167 11.00 3.00 -4.42
C LEU A 167 12.04 3.01 -3.30
N ASP A 168 11.65 2.53 -2.12
CA ASP A 168 12.55 2.44 -0.97
C ASP A 168 12.43 1.06 -0.31
N ALA A 169 13.53 0.32 -0.32
CA ALA A 169 13.65 -0.97 0.33
C ALA A 169 14.27 -0.87 1.74
N ASN A 170 14.72 0.31 2.16
CA ASN A 170 15.25 0.57 3.51
C ASN A 170 14.12 0.69 4.54
N VAL A 171 13.17 -0.22 4.45
CA VAL A 171 11.97 -0.25 5.30
C VAL A 171 12.22 -1.03 6.58
N ARG A 172 11.47 -0.67 7.62
CA ARG A 172 11.50 -1.32 8.94
C ARG A 172 10.15 -1.91 9.27
N THR A 173 10.17 -3.01 10.03
CA THR A 173 8.96 -3.61 10.59
C THR A 173 8.85 -3.16 12.05
N LEU A 174 7.86 -2.32 12.34
CA LEU A 174 7.81 -1.52 13.57
C LEU A 174 7.18 -2.24 14.75
N ASP A 175 6.00 -2.86 14.54
CA ASP A 175 5.16 -3.32 15.66
C ASP A 175 5.56 -4.70 16.21
N SER A 176 5.80 -5.68 15.36
CA SER A 176 6.09 -7.06 15.80
C SER A 176 7.56 -7.43 15.76
N ASN A 177 8.39 -6.65 15.08
CA ASN A 177 9.81 -6.91 14.91
C ASN A 177 10.71 -5.82 15.51
N TYR A 178 10.16 -4.95 16.34
CA TYR A 178 10.92 -3.98 17.14
C TYR A 178 11.83 -3.08 16.28
N ASP A 179 11.29 -2.53 15.18
CA ASP A 179 12.00 -1.62 14.29
C ASP A 179 13.23 -2.22 13.60
N GLU A 180 13.13 -3.48 13.18
CA GLU A 180 14.22 -4.17 12.48
C GLU A 180 14.02 -4.20 10.96
N THR A 181 15.15 -4.37 10.25
CA THR A 181 15.21 -4.57 8.80
C THR A 181 15.50 -6.04 8.47
N PHE A 182 14.78 -6.60 7.50
CA PHE A 182 14.88 -8.01 7.14
C PHE A 182 15.30 -8.25 5.70
N TRP A 183 15.78 -7.22 4.99
CA TRP A 183 16.11 -7.27 3.57
C TRP A 183 17.60 -7.10 3.34
N ASP A 184 18.16 -7.91 2.43
CA ASP A 184 19.42 -7.68 1.73
C ASP A 184 19.07 -7.01 0.39
N MET A 185 19.79 -5.92 0.06
CA MET A 185 19.68 -5.22 -1.22
C MET A 185 20.57 -5.92 -2.21
N LEU A 186 20.01 -6.40 -3.34
CA LEU A 186 20.76 -7.18 -4.33
C LEU A 186 21.11 -6.39 -5.58
N GLU A 187 20.13 -5.66 -6.14
CA GLU A 187 20.31 -4.98 -7.42
C GLU A 187 19.36 -3.79 -7.55
N GLU A 188 19.86 -2.71 -8.13
CA GLU A 188 19.09 -1.58 -8.63
C GLU A 188 19.19 -1.59 -10.16
N GLU A 189 18.03 -1.55 -10.84
CA GLU A 189 17.94 -1.62 -12.29
C GLU A 189 17.28 -0.38 -12.87
N GLU A 190 17.87 0.16 -13.94
CA GLU A 190 17.32 1.26 -14.72
C GLU A 190 17.11 0.80 -16.16
N THR A 191 15.91 1.05 -16.67
CA THR A 191 15.58 0.92 -18.10
C THR A 191 15.05 2.25 -18.63
N GLU A 192 14.77 2.34 -19.92
CA GLU A 192 14.16 3.53 -20.51
C GLU A 192 12.86 3.92 -19.80
N ASP A 193 12.01 2.94 -19.48
CA ASP A 193 10.64 3.16 -19.01
C ASP A 193 10.43 2.91 -17.50
N ALA A 194 11.37 2.27 -16.82
CA ALA A 194 11.17 1.85 -15.43
C ALA A 194 12.45 1.88 -14.60
N LEU A 195 12.29 2.06 -13.29
CA LEU A 195 13.28 1.79 -12.26
C LEU A 195 12.85 0.60 -11.43
N ALA A 196 13.78 -0.26 -11.02
CA ALA A 196 13.48 -1.42 -10.20
C ALA A 196 14.50 -1.66 -9.08
N LEU A 197 14.04 -2.34 -8.03
CA LEU A 197 14.84 -2.84 -6.91
C LEU A 197 14.63 -4.35 -6.79
N LEU A 198 15.72 -5.09 -6.66
CA LEU A 198 15.69 -6.48 -6.28
C LEU A 198 16.19 -6.64 -4.85
N THR A 199 15.37 -7.22 -4.00
CA THR A 199 15.69 -7.49 -2.60
C THR A 199 15.50 -8.97 -2.28
N LYS A 200 16.15 -9.42 -1.22
CA LYS A 200 15.99 -10.79 -0.71
C LYS A 200 15.91 -10.75 0.82
N THR A 201 15.06 -11.57 1.43
CA THR A 201 15.07 -11.67 2.88
C THR A 201 16.44 -12.14 3.38
N LYS A 202 16.90 -11.61 4.51
CA LYS A 202 18.19 -11.96 5.12
C LYS A 202 18.30 -13.46 5.37
N GLU A 203 19.51 -13.94 5.52
CA GLU A 203 19.76 -15.29 6.00
C GLU A 203 19.20 -15.47 7.41
N ASN A 204 18.74 -16.67 7.71
CA ASN A 204 18.16 -17.00 8.98
C ASN A 204 18.79 -18.29 9.55
N PRO A 205 18.86 -18.43 10.88
CA PRO A 205 19.53 -19.57 11.52
C PRO A 205 18.72 -20.89 11.46
N PHE A 206 17.51 -20.87 10.84
CA PHE A 206 16.61 -22.02 10.84
C PHE A 206 16.65 -22.78 9.53
N GLY A 207 17.41 -22.29 8.52
CA GLY A 207 17.48 -22.91 7.19
C GLY A 207 16.14 -22.85 6.43
N THR A 208 15.27 -21.87 6.75
CA THR A 208 14.05 -21.64 5.99
C THR A 208 14.40 -20.93 4.68
N PRO A 209 13.65 -21.20 3.59
CA PRO A 209 13.89 -20.54 2.30
C PRO A 209 13.83 -19.02 2.43
N ARG A 210 14.66 -18.34 1.65
CA ARG A 210 14.64 -16.89 1.49
C ARG A 210 13.67 -16.49 0.38
N PHE A 211 13.04 -15.33 0.52
CA PHE A 211 12.14 -14.79 -0.48
C PHE A 211 12.86 -13.71 -1.30
N ALA A 212 12.87 -13.84 -2.62
CA ALA A 212 13.26 -12.77 -3.52
C ALA A 212 12.04 -11.91 -3.83
N VAL A 213 12.21 -10.58 -3.75
CA VAL A 213 11.16 -9.60 -4.05
C VAL A 213 11.74 -8.54 -4.98
N SER A 214 11.14 -8.41 -6.16
CA SER A 214 11.44 -7.32 -7.08
C SER A 214 10.29 -6.34 -7.09
N ALA A 215 10.63 -5.06 -6.89
CA ALA A 215 9.73 -3.92 -7.02
C ALA A 215 10.15 -3.10 -8.23
N ALA A 216 9.21 -2.77 -9.12
CA ALA A 216 9.46 -1.85 -10.22
C ALA A 216 8.47 -0.70 -10.20
N MET A 217 8.89 0.47 -10.67
CA MET A 217 8.01 1.61 -10.91
C MET A 217 8.23 2.20 -12.30
N SER A 218 7.14 2.63 -12.91
CA SER A 218 7.10 3.56 -14.02
C SER A 218 6.30 4.79 -13.61
N CYS A 219 6.65 5.95 -14.14
CA CYS A 219 6.01 7.20 -13.76
C CYS A 219 6.08 8.23 -14.89
N TRP A 220 5.07 9.07 -14.96
CA TRP A 220 4.94 10.19 -15.90
C TRP A 220 4.42 11.41 -15.16
N ALA A 221 4.86 12.58 -15.57
CA ALA A 221 4.33 13.84 -15.07
C ALA A 221 3.84 14.69 -16.22
N ASP A 222 2.56 15.10 -16.18
CA ASP A 222 2.04 16.16 -17.02
C ASP A 222 2.26 17.49 -16.31
N GLY A 223 2.80 18.48 -17.04
CA GLY A 223 3.15 19.80 -16.50
C GLY A 223 4.56 19.90 -15.88
N LEU A 224 5.35 18.82 -15.84
CA LEU A 224 6.75 18.83 -15.39
C LEU A 224 7.65 18.08 -16.38
N GLU A 225 8.92 18.44 -16.43
CA GLU A 225 9.95 17.76 -17.22
C GLU A 225 10.76 16.78 -16.37
N MET A 226 11.15 15.65 -16.94
CA MET A 226 12.05 14.71 -16.27
C MET A 226 13.46 15.31 -16.23
N ALA A 227 13.96 15.57 -15.03
CA ALA A 227 15.27 16.18 -14.79
C ALA A 227 16.38 15.15 -14.52
N GLY A 228 16.03 13.91 -14.19
CA GLY A 228 17.03 12.85 -13.96
C GLY A 228 16.51 11.70 -13.11
N ARG A 229 17.39 10.75 -12.88
CA ARG A 229 17.17 9.57 -12.04
C ARG A 229 18.31 9.40 -11.05
N ARG A 230 18.01 8.77 -9.92
CA ARG A 230 18.99 8.44 -8.88
C ARG A 230 18.81 6.99 -8.46
N LEU A 231 19.92 6.29 -8.37
CA LEU A 231 19.99 4.93 -7.88
C LEU A 231 21.01 4.87 -6.74
N ASP A 232 20.57 4.43 -5.58
CA ASP A 232 21.40 4.14 -4.40
C ASP A 232 21.02 2.75 -3.87
N SER A 233 21.83 2.19 -3.00
CA SER A 233 21.55 0.86 -2.44
C SER A 233 20.20 0.80 -1.74
N GLY A 234 19.28 0.03 -2.33
CA GLY A 234 17.91 -0.13 -1.88
C GLY A 234 17.01 1.07 -2.09
N TYR A 235 17.41 2.04 -2.93
CA TYR A 235 16.61 3.23 -3.21
C TYR A 235 16.75 3.68 -4.67
N VAL A 236 15.63 3.92 -5.33
CA VAL A 236 15.62 4.51 -6.68
C VAL A 236 14.55 5.58 -6.80
N GLU A 237 14.83 6.68 -7.51
CA GLU A 237 13.90 7.77 -7.76
C GLU A 237 14.02 8.33 -9.18
N THR A 238 12.92 8.88 -9.69
CA THR A 238 12.90 9.75 -10.87
C THR A 238 12.56 11.17 -10.43
N ARG A 239 13.30 12.17 -10.89
CA ARG A 239 13.04 13.59 -10.59
C ARG A 239 12.33 14.24 -11.75
N TYR A 240 11.20 14.88 -11.46
CA TYR A 240 10.46 15.77 -12.36
C TYR A 240 10.42 17.17 -11.74
N GLU A 241 10.58 18.21 -12.56
CA GLU A 241 10.53 19.59 -12.08
C GLU A 241 10.08 20.55 -13.17
N GLY A 242 9.53 21.70 -12.77
CA GLY A 242 9.10 22.76 -13.65
C GLY A 242 8.45 23.93 -12.94
N ASP A 243 8.32 25.02 -13.69
CA ASP A 243 7.58 26.20 -13.24
C ASP A 243 6.11 26.07 -13.67
N VAL A 244 5.22 26.20 -12.72
CA VAL A 244 3.77 25.97 -12.88
C VAL A 244 3.06 27.29 -12.64
N ALA A 245 2.24 27.72 -13.59
CA ALA A 245 1.50 28.98 -13.45
C ALA A 245 0.34 28.84 -12.46
N ALA A 246 -0.07 29.96 -11.87
CA ALA A 246 -1.20 30.01 -10.96
C ALA A 246 -2.47 29.35 -11.53
N GLY A 247 -2.99 28.35 -10.85
CA GLY A 247 -4.20 27.60 -11.22
C GLY A 247 -3.99 26.51 -12.27
N GLU A 248 -2.77 26.28 -12.74
CA GLU A 248 -2.45 25.12 -13.60
C GLU A 248 -2.23 23.84 -12.79
N ASP A 249 -2.68 22.73 -13.32
CA ASP A 249 -2.52 21.41 -12.71
C ASP A 249 -1.21 20.77 -13.13
N VAL A 250 -0.53 20.16 -12.16
CA VAL A 250 0.51 19.15 -12.39
C VAL A 250 -0.08 17.79 -12.03
N VAL A 251 0.08 16.80 -12.89
CA VAL A 251 -0.40 15.45 -12.65
C VAL A 251 0.74 14.46 -12.76
N MET A 252 1.04 13.76 -11.66
CA MET A 252 1.96 12.62 -11.61
C MET A 252 1.15 11.33 -11.62
N GLU A 253 1.45 10.45 -12.57
CA GLU A 253 0.98 9.07 -12.58
C GLU A 253 2.15 8.15 -12.25
N LYS A 254 1.97 7.28 -11.25
CA LYS A 254 2.97 6.32 -10.81
C LYS A 254 2.34 4.94 -10.73
N TYR A 255 2.99 3.98 -11.38
CA TYR A 255 2.62 2.57 -11.34
C TYR A 255 3.74 1.78 -10.69
N GLY A 256 3.39 1.08 -9.61
CA GLY A 256 4.30 0.22 -8.88
C GLY A 256 3.91 -1.24 -9.02
N ARG A 257 4.89 -2.13 -9.16
CA ARG A 257 4.63 -3.57 -9.23
C ARG A 257 5.55 -4.35 -8.32
N TRP A 258 5.00 -5.38 -7.67
CA TRP A 258 5.78 -6.37 -6.96
C TRP A 258 5.67 -7.74 -7.60
N PHE A 259 6.81 -8.43 -7.66
CA PHE A 259 6.88 -9.84 -7.98
C PHE A 259 7.70 -10.55 -6.92
N THR A 260 7.26 -11.74 -6.52
CA THR A 260 7.89 -12.54 -5.49
C THR A 260 8.24 -13.92 -6.01
N GLY A 261 9.36 -14.46 -5.54
CA GLY A 261 9.81 -15.80 -5.87
C GLY A 261 10.57 -16.45 -4.72
N GLY A 262 10.93 -17.72 -4.91
CA GLY A 262 11.81 -18.44 -4.02
C GLY A 262 13.28 -18.01 -4.15
N GLU A 263 14.16 -18.73 -3.47
CA GLU A 263 15.58 -18.40 -3.36
C GLU A 263 16.32 -18.35 -4.71
N ASP A 264 15.90 -19.16 -5.68
CA ASP A 264 16.55 -19.28 -6.99
C ASP A 264 15.85 -18.47 -8.10
N ASP A 265 14.77 -17.74 -7.77
CA ASP A 265 13.93 -17.04 -8.74
C ASP A 265 14.31 -15.57 -8.98
N GLU A 266 15.42 -15.08 -8.42
CA GLU A 266 15.82 -13.66 -8.42
C GLU A 266 15.76 -13.02 -9.82
N LYS A 267 16.41 -13.65 -10.81
CA LYS A 267 16.43 -13.14 -12.19
C LYS A 267 15.05 -13.17 -12.87
N VAL A 268 14.22 -14.15 -12.51
CA VAL A 268 12.87 -14.26 -13.07
C VAL A 268 11.99 -13.13 -12.53
N VAL A 269 12.00 -12.90 -11.22
CA VAL A 269 11.17 -11.87 -10.62
C VAL A 269 11.61 -10.45 -11.01
N SER A 270 12.94 -10.19 -11.13
CA SER A 270 13.46 -8.92 -11.63
C SER A 270 12.96 -8.67 -13.07
N GLY A 271 13.21 -9.59 -13.98
CA GLY A 271 12.78 -9.45 -15.36
C GLY A 271 11.25 -9.37 -15.54
N LEU A 272 10.43 -9.93 -14.64
CA LEU A 272 8.98 -9.78 -14.67
C LEU A 272 8.57 -8.37 -14.25
N ALA A 273 9.15 -7.85 -13.16
CA ALA A 273 8.84 -6.54 -12.64
C ALA A 273 9.13 -5.42 -13.66
N VAL A 274 10.32 -5.43 -14.24
CA VAL A 274 10.73 -4.44 -15.26
C VAL A 274 9.83 -4.48 -16.50
N ARG A 275 9.58 -5.69 -17.05
CA ARG A 275 8.72 -5.81 -18.24
C ARG A 275 7.26 -5.40 -17.99
N ALA A 276 6.76 -5.62 -16.79
CA ALA A 276 5.41 -5.23 -16.43
C ALA A 276 5.31 -3.71 -16.23
N GLY A 277 6.30 -3.10 -15.55
CA GLY A 277 6.37 -1.65 -15.36
C GLY A 277 6.37 -0.88 -16.68
N ALA A 278 7.15 -1.32 -17.65
CA ALA A 278 7.22 -0.69 -18.98
C ALA A 278 5.87 -0.65 -19.74
N ARG A 279 4.96 -1.58 -19.47
CA ARG A 279 3.65 -1.66 -20.15
C ARG A 279 2.58 -0.77 -19.53
N ASP A 280 2.72 -0.38 -18.27
CA ASP A 280 1.64 0.33 -17.56
C ASP A 280 1.38 1.72 -18.16
N GLY A 281 2.43 2.42 -18.61
CA GLY A 281 2.30 3.69 -19.29
C GLY A 281 1.61 3.64 -20.65
N GLU A 282 1.69 2.51 -21.33
CA GLU A 282 0.99 2.32 -22.60
C GLU A 282 -0.53 2.16 -22.40
N VAL A 283 -0.94 1.58 -21.25
CA VAL A 283 -2.36 1.32 -20.95
C VAL A 283 -3.07 2.58 -20.42
N GLY A 284 -2.38 3.37 -19.60
CA GLY A 284 -2.89 4.59 -18.98
C GLY A 284 -3.87 4.36 -17.82
N ASP A 285 -3.95 5.36 -16.91
CA ASP A 285 -4.72 5.29 -15.66
C ASP A 285 -6.21 4.98 -15.88
N GLY A 286 -6.84 5.57 -16.87
CA GLY A 286 -8.27 5.42 -17.13
C GLY A 286 -8.69 3.97 -17.39
N ALA A 287 -7.94 3.24 -18.21
CA ALA A 287 -8.24 1.84 -18.53
C ALA A 287 -7.94 0.90 -17.36
N LEU A 288 -6.85 1.16 -16.62
CA LEU A 288 -6.51 0.39 -15.42
C LEU A 288 -7.58 0.57 -14.35
N ARG A 289 -8.05 1.79 -14.11
CA ARG A 289 -9.12 2.12 -13.18
C ARG A 289 -10.46 1.50 -13.56
N GLU A 290 -10.84 1.51 -14.86
CA GLU A 290 -12.06 0.87 -15.33
C GLU A 290 -12.06 -0.64 -15.08
N ALA A 291 -10.96 -1.31 -15.41
CA ALA A 291 -10.78 -2.73 -15.15
C ALA A 291 -10.85 -3.06 -13.65
N ASP A 292 -10.24 -2.24 -12.80
CA ASP A 292 -10.24 -2.40 -11.36
C ASP A 292 -11.63 -2.18 -10.75
N THR A 293 -12.33 -1.13 -11.16
CA THR A 293 -13.72 -0.86 -10.76
C THR A 293 -14.65 -2.01 -11.13
N ALA A 294 -14.48 -2.59 -12.32
CA ALA A 294 -15.28 -3.75 -12.74
C ALA A 294 -14.99 -4.99 -11.87
N ALA A 295 -13.72 -5.23 -11.54
CA ALA A 295 -13.32 -6.31 -10.64
C ALA A 295 -13.89 -6.10 -9.22
N GLY A 296 -13.83 -4.88 -8.67
CA GLY A 296 -14.40 -4.50 -7.39
C GLY A 296 -15.91 -4.74 -7.32
N ARG A 297 -16.65 -4.30 -8.32
CA ARG A 297 -18.10 -4.54 -8.42
C ARG A 297 -18.42 -6.04 -8.48
N GLY A 298 -17.64 -6.82 -9.24
CA GLY A 298 -17.77 -8.26 -9.31
C GLY A 298 -17.59 -8.93 -7.94
N ARG A 299 -16.63 -8.45 -7.15
CA ARG A 299 -16.35 -8.94 -5.79
C ARG A 299 -17.53 -8.72 -4.84
N TRP A 300 -18.23 -7.59 -4.93
CA TRP A 300 -19.38 -7.25 -4.09
C TRP A 300 -20.69 -7.91 -4.54
N ALA A 301 -20.86 -8.25 -5.81
CA ALA A 301 -22.12 -8.69 -6.40
C ALA A 301 -22.76 -9.90 -5.70
N GLY A 302 -21.95 -10.78 -5.08
CA GLY A 302 -22.44 -11.98 -4.38
C GLY A 302 -22.42 -11.87 -2.86
N CYS A 303 -21.92 -10.78 -2.27
CA CYS A 303 -21.65 -10.73 -0.84
C CYS A 303 -22.15 -9.48 -0.12
N ASP A 304 -22.75 -8.51 -0.78
CA ASP A 304 -23.25 -7.30 -0.11
C ASP A 304 -24.46 -7.59 0.80
N VAL A 305 -24.59 -6.80 1.87
CA VAL A 305 -25.73 -6.82 2.79
C VAL A 305 -26.20 -5.39 3.01
N THR A 306 -27.45 -5.14 2.74
CA THR A 306 -28.10 -3.85 3.00
C THR A 306 -28.83 -3.88 4.33
N MET A 307 -28.62 -2.87 5.18
CA MET A 307 -29.32 -2.69 6.44
C MET A 307 -30.20 -1.44 6.37
N GLN A 308 -31.52 -1.61 6.55
CA GLN A 308 -32.43 -0.47 6.56
C GLN A 308 -32.45 0.19 7.94
N GLY A 309 -32.20 1.50 7.98
CA GLY A 309 -32.35 2.33 9.18
C GLY A 309 -31.16 2.37 10.12
N ASP A 310 -30.01 1.77 9.75
CA ASP A 310 -28.75 1.85 10.52
C ASP A 310 -27.54 1.89 9.59
N ASP A 311 -27.23 3.07 9.07
CA ASP A 311 -26.10 3.30 8.15
C ASP A 311 -24.75 3.03 8.84
N ALA A 312 -24.67 3.21 10.16
CA ALA A 312 -23.44 2.95 10.91
C ALA A 312 -23.14 1.45 10.99
N ALA A 313 -24.15 0.63 11.24
CA ALA A 313 -24.02 -0.82 11.23
C ALA A 313 -23.71 -1.33 9.81
N GLU A 314 -24.35 -0.77 8.78
CA GLU A 314 -24.08 -1.10 7.38
C GLU A 314 -22.63 -0.79 7.00
N GLN A 315 -22.13 0.41 7.34
CA GLN A 315 -20.71 0.79 7.15
C GLN A 315 -19.79 -0.21 7.87
N GLY A 316 -20.06 -0.54 9.13
CA GLY A 316 -19.24 -1.46 9.92
C GLY A 316 -19.18 -2.87 9.31
N ILE A 317 -20.30 -3.40 8.82
CA ILE A 317 -20.36 -4.73 8.17
C ILE A 317 -19.57 -4.70 6.85
N ARG A 318 -19.76 -3.66 6.02
CA ARG A 318 -19.04 -3.53 4.76
C ARG A 318 -17.55 -3.36 4.97
N LEU A 319 -17.12 -2.57 5.96
CA LEU A 319 -15.70 -2.43 6.29
C LEU A 319 -15.08 -3.79 6.70
N ASN A 320 -15.73 -4.54 7.57
CA ASN A 320 -15.22 -5.85 7.97
C ASN A 320 -15.13 -6.84 6.77
N ARG A 321 -16.09 -6.79 5.85
CA ARG A 321 -16.04 -7.60 4.63
C ARG A 321 -14.95 -7.15 3.68
N PHE A 322 -14.81 -5.85 3.50
CA PHE A 322 -13.74 -5.26 2.68
C PHE A 322 -12.36 -5.70 3.18
N GLU A 323 -12.13 -5.62 4.48
CA GLU A 323 -10.87 -6.06 5.11
C GLU A 323 -10.61 -7.56 4.91
N LEU A 324 -11.62 -8.42 5.09
CA LEU A 324 -11.47 -9.86 4.84
C LEU A 324 -11.18 -10.15 3.36
N LEU A 325 -11.95 -9.59 2.44
CA LEU A 325 -11.76 -9.78 0.99
C LEU A 325 -10.43 -9.19 0.49
N SER A 326 -9.92 -8.16 1.17
CA SER A 326 -8.60 -7.58 0.88
C SER A 326 -7.44 -8.43 1.42
N THR A 327 -7.71 -9.29 2.41
CA THR A 327 -6.69 -10.13 3.06
C THR A 327 -6.44 -11.42 2.30
N ASP A 328 -7.48 -12.04 1.73
CA ASP A 328 -7.37 -13.32 0.99
C ASP A 328 -8.36 -13.36 -0.18
N SER A 329 -7.83 -13.62 -1.37
CA SER A 329 -8.59 -13.81 -2.60
C SER A 329 -8.82 -15.28 -2.94
N GLY A 330 -8.13 -16.20 -2.26
CA GLY A 330 -8.16 -17.64 -2.56
C GLY A 330 -7.35 -18.06 -3.78
N ASP A 331 -6.47 -17.21 -4.28
CA ASP A 331 -5.68 -17.50 -5.49
C ASP A 331 -4.48 -18.40 -5.21
N ASP A 332 -4.03 -18.51 -3.97
CA ASP A 332 -2.78 -19.19 -3.61
C ASP A 332 -2.88 -19.85 -2.23
N ALA A 333 -2.72 -21.17 -2.19
CA ALA A 333 -2.72 -21.95 -0.94
C ALA A 333 -1.52 -21.67 -0.01
N ARG A 334 -0.55 -20.85 -0.42
CA ARG A 334 0.57 -20.44 0.43
C ARG A 334 0.24 -19.19 1.28
N LEU A 335 -0.92 -18.58 1.05
CA LEU A 335 -1.36 -17.40 1.77
C LEU A 335 -2.17 -17.77 3.02
N ASN A 336 -1.98 -16.99 4.08
CA ASN A 336 -2.70 -17.13 5.33
C ASN A 336 -3.43 -15.83 5.71
N ILE A 337 -4.31 -15.94 6.69
CA ILE A 337 -4.93 -14.78 7.34
C ILE A 337 -4.29 -14.59 8.71
N GLY A 338 -3.57 -13.49 8.87
CA GLY A 338 -3.05 -13.07 10.17
C GLY A 338 -4.14 -12.38 11.02
N PRO A 339 -3.96 -12.29 12.36
CA PRO A 339 -4.97 -11.76 13.28
C PRO A 339 -5.33 -10.28 13.06
N LYS A 340 -4.54 -9.56 12.29
CA LYS A 340 -4.72 -8.13 11.97
C LYS A 340 -4.87 -7.87 10.47
N GLY A 341 -5.27 -8.87 9.70
CA GLY A 341 -5.40 -8.78 8.25
C GLY A 341 -4.06 -8.66 7.53
N VAL A 342 -4.11 -8.26 6.24
CA VAL A 342 -2.92 -8.17 5.37
C VAL A 342 -2.01 -6.98 5.72
N THR A 343 -2.51 -5.96 6.43
CA THR A 343 -1.76 -4.72 6.73
C THR A 343 -1.35 -4.56 8.19
N GLY A 344 -1.42 -5.65 8.98
CA GLY A 344 -1.13 -5.61 10.40
C GLY A 344 0.02 -6.50 10.82
N GLU A 345 0.97 -5.96 11.58
CA GLU A 345 2.17 -6.66 12.06
C GLU A 345 1.99 -7.36 13.41
N LYS A 346 1.01 -6.93 14.22
CA LYS A 346 0.82 -7.47 15.56
C LYS A 346 0.50 -8.96 15.52
N TYR A 347 1.03 -9.68 16.50
CA TYR A 347 1.04 -11.15 16.57
C TYR A 347 1.82 -11.80 15.42
N GLY A 348 2.71 -11.03 14.76
CA GLY A 348 3.58 -11.48 13.69
C GLY A 348 2.88 -11.83 12.38
N GLY A 349 1.57 -11.57 12.24
CA GLY A 349 0.81 -12.03 11.07
C GLY A 349 0.69 -13.57 10.98
N ALA A 350 1.05 -14.30 12.05
CA ALA A 350 0.96 -15.75 12.09
C ALA A 350 -0.50 -16.22 12.10
N THR A 351 -0.74 -17.43 11.60
CA THR A 351 -2.08 -18.02 11.60
C THR A 351 -2.46 -18.53 12.98
N TYR A 352 -3.65 -18.18 13.42
CA TYR A 352 -4.25 -18.62 14.69
C TYR A 352 -5.54 -19.38 14.42
N TRP A 353 -6.13 -19.95 15.45
CA TRP A 353 -7.36 -20.74 15.40
C TRP A 353 -8.59 -19.93 14.96
N GLU A 354 -8.55 -18.62 15.08
CA GLU A 354 -9.62 -17.72 14.63
C GLU A 354 -9.85 -17.81 13.11
N THR A 355 -8.84 -18.17 12.35
CA THR A 355 -8.96 -18.37 10.91
C THR A 355 -10.00 -19.43 10.59
N GLU A 356 -9.93 -20.60 11.24
CA GLU A 356 -10.88 -21.70 11.03
C GLU A 356 -12.22 -21.44 11.72
N ALA A 357 -12.20 -20.84 12.92
CA ALA A 357 -13.41 -20.68 13.71
C ALA A 357 -14.32 -19.56 13.18
N TYR A 358 -13.74 -18.49 12.62
CA TYR A 358 -14.50 -17.29 12.24
C TYR A 358 -14.30 -16.91 10.77
N CYS A 359 -13.06 -16.86 10.27
CA CYS A 359 -12.82 -16.41 8.90
C CYS A 359 -13.30 -17.44 7.87
N LEU A 360 -12.97 -18.71 8.05
CA LEU A 360 -13.36 -19.76 7.13
C LEU A 360 -14.88 -19.83 6.88
N PRO A 361 -15.76 -19.85 7.91
CA PRO A 361 -17.21 -19.81 7.69
C PRO A 361 -17.70 -18.57 6.94
N VAL A 362 -17.05 -17.41 7.17
CA VAL A 362 -17.38 -16.17 6.45
C VAL A 362 -17.01 -16.29 4.98
N TYR A 363 -15.79 -16.75 4.67
CA TYR A 363 -15.36 -16.96 3.27
C TYR A 363 -16.24 -17.97 2.54
N MET A 364 -16.65 -19.06 3.19
CA MET A 364 -17.61 -20.02 2.62
C MET A 364 -18.93 -19.35 2.25
N ALA A 365 -19.36 -18.36 3.01
CA ALA A 365 -20.64 -17.67 2.80
C ALA A 365 -20.56 -16.54 1.76
N ILE A 366 -19.41 -15.82 1.67
CA ILE A 366 -19.33 -14.57 0.89
C ILE A 366 -18.37 -14.64 -0.31
N ALA A 367 -17.36 -15.50 -0.29
CA ALA A 367 -16.32 -15.57 -1.32
C ALA A 367 -16.28 -16.90 -2.09
N GLY A 368 -17.08 -17.87 -1.66
CA GLY A 368 -17.20 -19.15 -2.31
C GLY A 368 -16.30 -20.26 -1.73
N GLN A 369 -16.54 -21.48 -2.19
CA GLN A 369 -15.87 -22.67 -1.65
C GLN A 369 -14.38 -22.73 -2.01
N ASP A 370 -13.98 -22.18 -3.15
CA ASP A 370 -12.59 -22.24 -3.60
C ASP A 370 -11.67 -21.42 -2.70
N VAL A 371 -12.07 -20.24 -2.28
CA VAL A 371 -11.32 -19.41 -1.29
C VAL A 371 -11.15 -20.16 0.02
N ALA A 372 -12.24 -20.69 0.56
CA ALA A 372 -12.22 -21.48 1.78
C ALA A 372 -11.33 -22.73 1.66
N LYS A 373 -11.32 -23.39 0.49
CA LYS A 373 -10.46 -24.52 0.20
C LYS A 373 -8.98 -24.15 0.23
N GLN A 374 -8.58 -23.03 -0.36
CA GLN A 374 -7.18 -22.59 -0.35
C GLN A 374 -6.69 -22.32 1.07
N LEU A 375 -7.50 -21.68 1.91
CA LEU A 375 -7.19 -21.49 3.33
C LEU A 375 -6.98 -22.81 4.08
N LEU A 376 -7.77 -23.86 3.76
CA LEU A 376 -7.59 -25.19 4.37
C LEU A 376 -6.35 -25.90 3.83
N LEU A 377 -5.98 -25.68 2.57
CA LEU A 377 -4.76 -26.26 2.00
C LEU A 377 -3.48 -25.67 2.60
N TYR A 378 -3.54 -24.41 3.07
CA TYR A 378 -2.45 -23.78 3.80
C TYR A 378 -2.14 -24.49 5.14
N ARG A 379 -3.16 -25.02 5.82
CA ARG A 379 -3.05 -25.69 7.14
C ARG A 379 -2.55 -27.11 7.00
#